data_4c8c2277235c2409206b41385a6f48da
#
_entry.id   4c8c2277235c2409206b41385a6f48da
#
_cell.length_a   1.000
_cell.length_b   1.000
_cell.length_c   1.000
_cell.angle_alpha   90.00
_cell.angle_beta   90.00
_cell.angle_gamma   90.00
#
_symmetry.space_group_name_H-M   'P 1'
#
loop_
_entity.id
_entity.type
_entity.pdbx_description
1 polymer ?
#
loop_
_entity_poly.entity_id
_entity_poly.type
_entity_poly.pdbx_seq_one_letter_code
_entity_poly.pdbx_strand_id
1 'polypeptide(L)'
;NKYRDEEVIDARGSLVMPGNICAHTHFYGAFARGLSIPGNPPRDFPEILRRLWWQLDQVLTEEDVRFSALVCLLDAIKHGTTTLIDHHASASCVDGSLDVIADAVKLSGLRSVLCYEVSDRHGTGYTQAGIEENLRFIKSVANGDRHSRLRGMFGLHASMSLSDATLEACSTAVPDGVGFHIHVAEH
;
A
#
# COMPACT_ATOMS: atom_id res chain seq x y z
N ASN A 1 -43.00 19.16 -2.52
CA ASN A 1 -41.88 18.27 -2.86
C ASN A 1 -40.75 18.49 -1.84
N LYS A 2 -40.45 17.48 -1.05
CA LYS A 2 -39.48 17.52 0.08
C LYS A 2 -38.05 17.82 -0.40
N TYR A 3 -37.78 17.71 -1.72
CA TYR A 3 -36.44 17.76 -2.33
C TYR A 3 -36.34 18.85 -3.42
N ARG A 4 -37.04 19.96 -3.29
CA ARG A 4 -37.10 21.01 -4.33
C ARG A 4 -35.78 21.73 -4.57
N ASP A 5 -34.91 21.77 -3.56
CA ASP A 5 -33.65 22.50 -3.58
C ASP A 5 -32.41 21.55 -3.65
N GLU A 6 -32.65 20.26 -3.88
CA GLU A 6 -31.54 19.26 -3.97
C GLU A 6 -31.04 19.16 -5.41
N GLU A 7 -29.74 18.96 -5.54
CA GLU A 7 -29.12 18.65 -6.83
C GLU A 7 -29.57 17.25 -7.30
N VAL A 8 -30.08 17.16 -8.50
CA VAL A 8 -30.62 15.92 -9.08
C VAL A 8 -29.62 15.38 -10.10
N ILE A 9 -29.14 14.17 -9.85
CA ILE A 9 -28.32 13.42 -10.81
C ILE A 9 -29.20 12.36 -11.49
N ASP A 10 -29.40 12.51 -12.81
CA ASP A 10 -30.14 11.52 -13.60
C ASP A 10 -29.24 10.33 -13.96
N ALA A 11 -29.49 9.19 -13.33
CA ALA A 11 -28.77 7.94 -13.59
C ALA A 11 -29.18 7.25 -14.91
N ARG A 12 -30.15 7.79 -15.65
CA ARG A 12 -30.63 7.28 -16.96
C ARG A 12 -30.99 5.79 -16.93
N GLY A 13 -31.58 5.32 -15.85
CA GLY A 13 -31.94 3.91 -15.66
C GLY A 13 -30.75 3.01 -15.29
N SER A 14 -29.58 3.57 -15.03
CA SER A 14 -28.42 2.81 -14.57
C SER A 14 -28.55 2.38 -13.10
N LEU A 15 -27.92 1.25 -12.76
CA LEU A 15 -27.80 0.80 -11.38
C LEU A 15 -26.82 1.71 -10.62
N VAL A 16 -27.27 2.25 -9.47
CA VAL A 16 -26.41 3.01 -8.55
C VAL A 16 -26.07 2.13 -7.35
N MET A 17 -24.77 1.99 -7.08
CA MET A 17 -24.25 1.16 -6.00
C MET A 17 -23.03 1.83 -5.35
N PRO A 18 -22.66 1.44 -4.10
CA PRO A 18 -21.39 1.87 -3.51
C PRO A 18 -20.20 1.50 -4.39
N GLY A 19 -19.18 2.36 -4.42
CA GLY A 19 -17.93 2.06 -5.12
C GLY A 19 -17.19 0.88 -4.52
N ASN A 20 -16.42 0.18 -5.34
CA ASN A 20 -15.62 -0.96 -4.92
C ASN A 20 -14.57 -0.57 -3.87
N ILE A 21 -14.25 -1.52 -2.99
CA ILE A 21 -13.16 -1.43 -2.03
C ILE A 21 -12.12 -2.49 -2.42
N CYS A 22 -10.90 -2.04 -2.76
CA CYS A 22 -9.75 -2.91 -2.93
C CYS A 22 -9.02 -3.02 -1.59
N ALA A 23 -9.28 -4.13 -0.86
CA ALA A 23 -8.79 -4.31 0.50
C ALA A 23 -7.31 -4.70 0.58
N HIS A 24 -6.68 -5.01 -0.55
CA HIS A 24 -5.25 -5.34 -0.63
C HIS A 24 -4.72 -5.04 -2.03
N THR A 25 -3.67 -4.23 -2.11
CA THR A 25 -2.96 -3.95 -3.34
C THR A 25 -1.52 -3.54 -3.05
N HIS A 26 -0.69 -3.57 -4.09
CA HIS A 26 0.68 -3.07 -4.08
C HIS A 26 0.84 -2.10 -5.24
N PHE A 27 0.82 -0.80 -4.98
CA PHE A 27 0.93 0.20 -6.06
C PHE A 27 2.23 0.06 -6.83
N TYR A 28 3.35 -0.20 -6.15
CA TYR A 28 4.63 -0.41 -6.80
C TYR A 28 4.63 -1.59 -7.80
N GLY A 29 3.70 -2.53 -7.65
CA GLY A 29 3.48 -3.64 -8.56
C GLY A 29 3.07 -3.23 -9.98
N ALA A 30 2.69 -1.97 -10.22
CA ALA A 30 2.43 -1.46 -11.56
C ALA A 30 3.63 -1.66 -12.50
N PHE A 31 4.87 -1.56 -11.99
CA PHE A 31 6.09 -1.75 -12.74
C PHE A 31 6.45 -3.22 -13.00
N ALA A 32 5.79 -4.18 -12.34
CA ALA A 32 5.96 -5.60 -12.66
C ALA A 32 5.26 -6.01 -13.97
N ARG A 33 4.36 -5.18 -14.48
CA ARG A 33 3.63 -5.46 -15.72
C ARG A 33 4.60 -5.53 -16.90
N GLY A 34 4.64 -6.69 -17.56
CA GLY A 34 5.50 -6.91 -18.73
C GLY A 34 6.97 -7.19 -18.40
N LEU A 35 7.37 -7.23 -17.14
CA LEU A 35 8.69 -7.69 -16.75
C LEU A 35 8.80 -9.19 -16.96
N SER A 36 9.86 -9.62 -17.64
CA SER A 36 10.20 -11.03 -17.75
C SER A 36 11.19 -11.44 -16.65
N ILE A 37 10.94 -12.58 -16.03
CA ILE A 37 11.89 -13.18 -15.08
C ILE A 37 12.92 -13.95 -15.93
N PRO A 38 14.23 -13.57 -15.91
CA PRO A 38 15.24 -14.26 -16.73
C PRO A 38 15.41 -15.72 -16.32
N GLY A 39 15.74 -16.57 -17.30
CA GLY A 39 16.03 -17.99 -17.11
C GLY A 39 14.78 -18.88 -17.11
N ASN A 40 14.86 -20.04 -16.44
CA ASN A 40 13.75 -20.99 -16.36
C ASN A 40 12.56 -20.40 -15.59
N PRO A 41 11.31 -20.82 -15.88
CA PRO A 41 10.15 -20.42 -15.09
C PRO A 41 10.36 -20.68 -13.59
N PRO A 42 9.88 -19.78 -12.71
CA PRO A 42 9.92 -20.01 -11.27
C PRO A 42 9.19 -21.31 -10.89
N ARG A 43 9.72 -22.05 -9.94
CA ARG A 43 9.16 -23.34 -9.50
C ARG A 43 8.04 -23.17 -8.47
N ASP A 44 8.10 -22.08 -7.70
CA ASP A 44 7.21 -21.79 -6.60
C ASP A 44 7.10 -20.28 -6.36
N PHE A 45 6.18 -19.88 -5.51
CA PHE A 45 5.95 -18.47 -5.19
C PHE A 45 7.16 -17.80 -4.50
N PRO A 46 7.87 -18.42 -3.53
CA PRO A 46 9.10 -17.86 -2.98
C PRO A 46 10.17 -17.57 -4.05
N GLU A 47 10.23 -18.35 -5.11
CA GLU A 47 11.16 -18.07 -6.23
C GLU A 47 10.70 -16.84 -7.03
N ILE A 48 9.39 -16.63 -7.20
CA ILE A 48 8.85 -15.40 -7.81
C ILE A 48 9.19 -14.19 -6.95
N LEU A 49 9.02 -14.28 -5.62
CA LEU A 49 9.40 -13.21 -4.70
C LEU A 49 10.86 -12.82 -4.86
N ARG A 50 11.77 -13.80 -4.79
CA ARG A 50 13.23 -13.55 -4.90
C ARG A 50 13.67 -13.02 -6.26
N ARG A 51 13.04 -13.46 -7.35
CA ARG A 51 13.47 -13.18 -8.73
C ARG A 51 12.78 -11.99 -9.38
N LEU A 52 11.65 -11.56 -8.83
CA LEU A 52 10.89 -10.42 -9.32
C LEU A 52 10.67 -9.37 -8.24
N TRP A 53 9.86 -9.65 -7.24
CA TRP A 53 9.37 -8.64 -6.31
C TRP A 53 10.49 -8.03 -5.46
N TRP A 54 11.36 -8.87 -4.89
CA TRP A 54 12.49 -8.42 -4.07
C TRP A 54 13.64 -7.79 -4.89
N GLN A 55 13.64 -7.94 -6.19
CA GLN A 55 14.55 -7.21 -7.06
C GLN A 55 13.95 -5.85 -7.43
N LEU A 56 12.64 -5.81 -7.67
CA LEU A 56 11.93 -4.58 -8.01
C LEU A 56 11.97 -3.57 -6.85
N ASP A 57 11.62 -4.00 -5.63
CA ASP A 57 11.56 -3.10 -4.48
C ASP A 57 12.92 -2.48 -4.08
N GLN A 58 14.03 -3.10 -4.47
CA GLN A 58 15.39 -2.60 -4.21
C GLN A 58 15.87 -1.52 -5.19
N VAL A 59 15.17 -1.30 -6.28
CA VAL A 59 15.59 -0.36 -7.33
C VAL A 59 14.61 0.81 -7.54
N LEU A 60 13.48 0.79 -6.84
CA LEU A 60 12.47 1.85 -6.95
C LEU A 60 13.02 3.16 -6.43
N THR A 61 12.92 4.20 -7.25
CA THR A 61 13.15 5.58 -6.83
C THR A 61 11.86 6.21 -6.29
N GLU A 62 11.95 7.35 -5.63
CA GLU A 62 10.78 8.15 -5.20
C GLU A 62 9.85 8.48 -6.39
N GLU A 63 10.43 8.76 -7.56
CA GLU A 63 9.69 9.02 -8.79
C GLU A 63 8.91 7.77 -9.25
N ASP A 64 9.52 6.59 -9.16
CA ASP A 64 8.87 5.31 -9.46
C ASP A 64 7.71 5.04 -8.50
N VAL A 65 7.90 5.25 -7.20
CA VAL A 65 6.85 5.12 -6.19
C VAL A 65 5.67 6.04 -6.51
N ARG A 66 5.95 7.29 -6.87
CA ARG A 66 4.92 8.26 -7.26
C ARG A 66 4.15 7.82 -8.49
N PHE A 67 4.83 7.46 -9.58
CA PHE A 67 4.17 7.11 -10.83
C PHE A 67 3.42 5.79 -10.73
N SER A 68 3.94 4.79 -10.02
CA SER A 68 3.23 3.54 -9.79
C SER A 68 1.92 3.77 -9.04
N ALA A 69 1.94 4.62 -8.01
CA ALA A 69 0.73 5.00 -7.28
C ALA A 69 -0.28 5.71 -8.20
N LEU A 70 0.15 6.70 -8.99
CA LEU A 70 -0.73 7.43 -9.92
C LEU A 70 -1.37 6.51 -10.96
N VAL A 71 -0.62 5.57 -11.53
CA VAL A 71 -1.14 4.59 -12.51
C VAL A 71 -2.21 3.71 -11.87
N CYS A 72 -1.94 3.15 -10.69
CA CYS A 72 -2.91 2.30 -9.98
C CYS A 72 -4.16 3.07 -9.56
N LEU A 73 -4.01 4.31 -9.08
CA LEU A 73 -5.13 5.16 -8.68
C LEU A 73 -6.01 5.55 -9.88
N LEU A 74 -5.40 5.86 -11.03
CA LEU A 74 -6.13 6.14 -12.27
C LEU A 74 -6.92 4.90 -12.74
N ASP A 75 -6.30 3.73 -12.65
CA ASP A 75 -6.95 2.46 -12.99
C ASP A 75 -8.13 2.17 -12.05
N ALA A 76 -7.95 2.40 -10.75
CA ALA A 76 -9.00 2.30 -9.74
C ALA A 76 -10.22 3.20 -10.05
N ILE A 77 -9.97 4.46 -10.40
CA ILE A 77 -11.03 5.41 -10.80
C ILE A 77 -11.80 4.87 -12.00
N LYS A 78 -11.11 4.40 -13.03
CA LYS A 78 -11.74 3.85 -14.25
C LYS A 78 -12.63 2.63 -13.98
N HIS A 79 -12.32 1.87 -12.93
CA HIS A 79 -13.05 0.65 -12.56
C HIS A 79 -14.03 0.86 -11.39
N GLY A 80 -14.28 2.12 -10.97
CA GLY A 80 -15.24 2.45 -9.92
C GLY A 80 -14.80 2.05 -8.51
N THR A 81 -13.50 1.84 -8.28
CA THR A 81 -12.93 1.63 -6.95
C THR A 81 -12.80 2.98 -6.25
N THR A 82 -13.31 3.08 -5.03
CA THR A 82 -13.34 4.33 -4.26
C THR A 82 -12.47 4.31 -3.02
N THR A 83 -12.00 3.13 -2.63
CA THR A 83 -11.14 2.93 -1.45
C THR A 83 -10.13 1.83 -1.73
N LEU A 84 -8.85 2.07 -1.40
CA LEU A 84 -7.77 1.12 -1.58
C LEU A 84 -6.97 0.99 -0.28
N ILE A 85 -6.48 -0.22 -0.02
CA ILE A 85 -5.48 -0.46 1.02
C ILE A 85 -4.19 -0.84 0.31
N ASP A 86 -3.18 0.03 0.37
CA ASP A 86 -1.88 -0.19 -0.26
C ASP A 86 -0.87 -0.71 0.75
N HIS A 87 -0.21 -1.80 0.39
CA HIS A 87 0.85 -2.45 1.13
C HIS A 87 2.16 -2.23 0.39
N HIS A 88 2.94 -1.23 0.81
CA HIS A 88 4.06 -0.68 0.06
C HIS A 88 5.40 -1.27 0.47
N ALA A 89 6.25 -1.52 -0.52
CA ALA A 89 7.66 -1.88 -0.34
C ALA A 89 8.54 -1.10 -1.31
N SER A 90 9.63 -0.50 -0.80
CA SER A 90 10.66 0.19 -1.57
C SER A 90 11.95 0.25 -0.74
N ALA A 91 12.74 -0.84 -0.76
CA ALA A 91 13.92 -0.94 0.10
C ALA A 91 15.00 0.14 -0.20
N SER A 92 14.99 0.70 -1.41
CA SER A 92 15.88 1.79 -1.83
C SER A 92 15.45 3.18 -1.35
N CYS A 93 14.18 3.37 -0.95
CA CYS A 93 13.63 4.65 -0.50
C CYS A 93 12.51 4.42 0.52
N VAL A 94 12.86 3.92 1.70
CA VAL A 94 11.88 3.62 2.77
C VAL A 94 11.30 4.89 3.35
N ASP A 95 12.18 5.75 3.81
CA ASP A 95 11.83 6.96 4.55
C ASP A 95 11.08 7.96 3.66
N GLY A 96 9.88 8.34 4.08
CA GLY A 96 9.00 9.25 3.34
C GLY A 96 8.24 8.62 2.18
N SER A 97 8.43 7.34 1.88
CA SER A 97 7.73 6.67 0.75
C SER A 97 6.21 6.73 0.87
N LEU A 98 5.67 6.59 2.07
CA LEU A 98 4.22 6.71 2.29
C LEU A 98 3.70 8.12 2.08
N ASP A 99 4.53 9.15 2.22
CA ASP A 99 4.15 10.54 1.92
C ASP A 99 4.00 10.76 0.41
N VAL A 100 4.92 10.20 -0.37
CA VAL A 100 4.86 10.23 -1.84
C VAL A 100 3.56 9.60 -2.35
N ILE A 101 3.19 8.45 -1.79
CA ILE A 101 1.94 7.78 -2.11
C ILE A 101 0.73 8.60 -1.63
N ALA A 102 0.80 9.17 -0.43
CA ALA A 102 -0.26 10.00 0.13
C ALA A 102 -0.58 11.21 -0.74
N ASP A 103 0.44 11.85 -1.32
CA ASP A 103 0.27 12.97 -2.25
C ASP A 103 -0.41 12.53 -3.56
N ALA A 104 -0.05 11.36 -4.09
CA ALA A 104 -0.75 10.79 -5.24
C ALA A 104 -2.22 10.46 -4.92
N VAL A 105 -2.50 9.89 -3.75
CA VAL A 105 -3.87 9.64 -3.27
C VAL A 105 -4.66 10.94 -3.13
N LYS A 106 -4.08 11.98 -2.55
CA LYS A 106 -4.70 13.30 -2.44
C LYS A 106 -5.10 13.86 -3.81
N LEU A 107 -4.22 13.73 -4.80
CA LEU A 107 -4.46 14.18 -6.17
C LEU A 107 -5.59 13.39 -6.84
N SER A 108 -5.69 12.09 -6.59
CA SER A 108 -6.72 11.21 -7.16
C SER A 108 -8.13 11.47 -6.60
N GLY A 109 -8.23 12.02 -5.40
CA GLY A 109 -9.49 12.19 -4.66
C GLY A 109 -10.07 10.91 -4.05
N LEU A 110 -9.39 9.76 -4.17
CA LEU A 110 -9.81 8.49 -3.58
C LEU A 110 -9.52 8.43 -2.07
N ARG A 111 -10.06 7.42 -1.41
CA ARG A 111 -9.68 7.06 -0.04
C ARG A 111 -8.62 5.99 -0.07
N SER A 112 -7.62 6.09 0.79
CA SER A 112 -6.63 5.03 0.96
C SER A 112 -6.23 4.82 2.41
N VAL A 113 -5.91 3.57 2.71
CA VAL A 113 -5.15 3.17 3.88
C VAL A 113 -3.76 2.76 3.40
N LEU A 114 -2.72 3.32 3.99
CA LEU A 114 -1.35 3.07 3.58
C LEU A 114 -0.55 2.43 4.72
N CYS A 115 0.32 1.50 4.37
CA CYS A 115 1.30 0.92 5.27
C CYS A 115 2.56 0.51 4.53
N TYR A 116 3.70 0.50 5.25
CA TYR A 116 4.98 0.02 4.75
C TYR A 116 5.20 -1.44 5.18
N GLU A 117 5.67 -2.27 4.26
CA GLU A 117 5.89 -3.70 4.41
C GLU A 117 7.18 -4.00 5.18
N VAL A 118 7.11 -4.07 6.53
CA VAL A 118 8.27 -4.46 7.36
C VAL A 118 8.69 -5.89 7.04
N SER A 119 9.99 -6.11 6.85
CA SER A 119 10.57 -7.42 6.54
C SER A 119 12.03 -7.50 6.95
N ASP A 120 12.51 -8.70 7.30
CA ASP A 120 13.92 -8.94 7.66
C ASP A 120 14.79 -9.26 6.44
N ARG A 121 14.22 -9.34 5.23
CA ARG A 121 14.89 -9.81 4.01
C ARG A 121 16.08 -8.95 3.56
N HIS A 122 16.13 -7.69 3.96
CA HIS A 122 17.21 -6.74 3.61
C HIS A 122 18.08 -6.36 4.82
N GLY A 123 17.90 -7.06 5.96
CA GLY A 123 18.67 -6.85 7.18
C GLY A 123 18.05 -5.82 8.14
N THR A 124 18.61 -5.79 9.35
CA THR A 124 18.03 -5.08 10.51
C THR A 124 17.85 -3.57 10.30
N GLY A 125 18.72 -2.93 9.54
CA GLY A 125 18.58 -1.50 9.22
C GLY A 125 17.29 -1.19 8.44
N TYR A 126 16.96 -2.03 7.46
CA TYR A 126 15.72 -1.88 6.68
C TYR A 126 14.48 -2.27 7.48
N THR A 127 14.59 -3.29 8.33
CA THR A 127 13.52 -3.66 9.26
C THR A 127 13.16 -2.49 10.16
N GLN A 128 14.15 -1.85 10.75
CA GLN A 128 13.96 -0.69 11.64
C GLN A 128 13.39 0.51 10.88
N ALA A 129 13.93 0.83 9.71
CA ALA A 129 13.42 1.91 8.85
C ALA A 129 11.94 1.69 8.48
N GLY A 130 11.54 0.46 8.15
CA GLY A 130 10.14 0.13 7.86
C GLY A 130 9.21 0.29 9.07
N ILE A 131 9.67 -0.07 10.27
CA ILE A 131 8.94 0.17 11.51
C ILE A 131 8.76 1.67 11.72
N GLU A 132 9.81 2.45 11.60
CA GLU A 132 9.81 3.90 11.78
C GLU A 132 8.91 4.61 10.77
N GLU A 133 8.93 4.19 9.50
CA GLU A 133 8.07 4.76 8.46
C GLU A 133 6.58 4.53 8.74
N ASN A 134 6.19 3.31 9.16
CA ASN A 134 4.82 3.04 9.59
C ASN A 134 4.40 3.95 10.75
N LEU A 135 5.21 4.00 11.80
CA LEU A 135 4.91 4.81 12.99
C LEU A 135 4.82 6.29 12.67
N ARG A 136 5.76 6.80 11.87
CA ARG A 136 5.81 8.19 11.43
C ARG A 136 4.54 8.56 10.66
N PHE A 137 4.15 7.72 9.69
CA PHE A 137 2.97 7.95 8.86
C PHE A 137 1.68 7.85 9.67
N ILE A 138 1.51 6.82 10.50
CA ILE A 138 0.35 6.65 11.39
C ILE A 138 0.19 7.88 12.28
N LYS A 139 1.27 8.37 12.88
CA LYS A 139 1.27 9.58 13.72
C LYS A 139 0.84 10.82 12.92
N SER A 140 1.35 11.01 11.72
CA SER A 140 0.99 12.16 10.88
C SER A 140 -0.50 12.17 10.53
N VAL A 141 -1.08 11.00 10.27
CA VAL A 141 -2.53 10.87 10.02
C VAL A 141 -3.33 11.16 11.29
N ALA A 142 -2.90 10.63 12.44
CA ALA A 142 -3.59 10.85 13.73
C ALA A 142 -3.58 12.32 14.17
N ASN A 143 -2.51 13.04 13.89
CA ASN A 143 -2.38 14.47 14.18
C ASN A 143 -3.22 15.37 13.24
N GLY A 144 -3.79 14.81 12.18
CA GLY A 144 -4.51 15.59 11.16
C GLY A 144 -3.60 16.29 10.15
N ASP A 145 -2.30 15.96 10.11
CA ASP A 145 -1.33 16.52 9.17
C ASP A 145 -1.60 16.06 7.72
N ARG A 146 -2.45 15.05 7.58
CA ARG A 146 -2.80 14.43 6.30
C ARG A 146 -4.25 14.67 5.91
N HIS A 147 -4.52 14.49 4.62
CA HIS A 147 -5.87 14.62 4.08
C HIS A 147 -6.85 13.63 4.76
N SER A 148 -8.08 14.06 5.05
CA SER A 148 -9.11 13.30 5.80
C SER A 148 -9.48 11.93 5.18
N ARG A 149 -9.14 11.70 3.90
CA ARG A 149 -9.37 10.44 3.18
C ARG A 149 -8.23 9.42 3.35
N LEU A 150 -7.18 9.76 4.10
CA LEU A 150 -6.05 8.88 4.39
C LEU A 150 -6.19 8.25 5.78
N ARG A 151 -5.74 7.01 5.88
CA ARG A 151 -5.53 6.30 7.14
C ARG A 151 -4.20 5.57 7.07
N GLY A 152 -3.60 5.29 8.22
CA GLY A 152 -2.43 4.44 8.36
C GLY A 152 -2.80 3.10 9.00
N MET A 153 -2.15 2.05 8.56
CA MET A 153 -2.07 0.74 9.22
C MET A 153 -0.60 0.40 9.47
N PHE A 154 -0.34 -0.65 10.23
CA PHE A 154 1.01 -1.14 10.42
C PHE A 154 1.25 -2.33 9.48
N GLY A 155 2.14 -2.16 8.49
CA GLY A 155 2.42 -3.17 7.48
C GLY A 155 3.49 -4.16 7.92
N LEU A 156 3.23 -5.44 7.68
CA LEU A 156 4.16 -6.57 7.88
C LEU A 156 4.16 -7.40 6.61
N HIS A 157 5.33 -7.84 6.11
CA HIS A 157 5.35 -8.64 4.88
C HIS A 157 4.63 -9.99 5.07
N ALA A 158 5.30 -11.00 5.57
CA ALA A 158 4.75 -12.34 5.74
C ALA A 158 5.53 -13.11 6.80
N SER A 159 4.93 -14.16 7.38
CA SER A 159 5.59 -15.02 8.37
C SER A 159 6.92 -15.61 7.89
N MET A 160 7.06 -15.88 6.59
CA MET A 160 8.29 -16.43 6.00
C MET A 160 9.48 -15.46 5.94
N SER A 161 9.25 -14.17 6.19
CA SER A 161 10.27 -13.12 6.07
C SER A 161 10.39 -12.26 7.32
N LEU A 162 9.79 -12.67 8.43
CA LEU A 162 9.79 -12.00 9.71
C LEU A 162 10.23 -12.96 10.80
N SER A 163 11.21 -12.55 11.60
CA SER A 163 11.60 -13.26 12.81
C SER A 163 10.64 -12.99 13.97
N ASP A 164 10.59 -13.88 14.96
CA ASP A 164 9.81 -13.69 16.18
C ASP A 164 10.19 -12.38 16.87
N ALA A 165 11.48 -12.05 16.91
CA ALA A 165 11.98 -10.81 17.50
C ALA A 165 11.41 -9.57 16.78
N THR A 166 11.33 -9.59 15.44
CA THR A 166 10.73 -8.52 14.66
C THR A 166 9.23 -8.41 14.91
N LEU A 167 8.54 -9.54 14.99
CA LEU A 167 7.10 -9.57 15.30
C LEU A 167 6.81 -8.98 16.69
N GLU A 168 7.62 -9.34 17.70
CA GLU A 168 7.51 -8.78 19.04
C GLU A 168 7.79 -7.28 19.06
N ALA A 169 8.84 -6.83 18.35
CA ALA A 169 9.16 -5.41 18.23
C ALA A 169 8.02 -4.63 17.58
N CYS A 170 7.46 -5.12 16.48
CA CYS A 170 6.33 -4.49 15.81
C CYS A 170 5.07 -4.47 16.69
N SER A 171 4.77 -5.58 17.38
CA SER A 171 3.63 -5.67 18.30
C SER A 171 3.73 -4.70 19.47
N THR A 172 4.96 -4.45 19.94
CA THR A 172 5.21 -3.49 21.02
C THR A 172 5.14 -2.03 20.54
N ALA A 173 5.57 -1.80 19.28
CA ALA A 173 5.66 -0.45 18.72
C ALA A 173 4.34 0.09 18.18
N VAL A 174 3.42 -0.78 17.75
CA VAL A 174 2.15 -0.36 17.15
C VAL A 174 1.28 0.42 18.15
N PRO A 175 0.74 1.59 17.77
CA PRO A 175 -0.15 2.34 18.65
C PRO A 175 -1.49 1.63 18.89
N ASP A 176 -2.10 1.85 20.05
CA ASP A 176 -3.41 1.33 20.39
C ASP A 176 -4.47 1.67 19.31
N GLY A 177 -5.26 0.69 18.94
CA GLY A 177 -6.34 0.85 17.95
C GLY A 177 -5.88 0.84 16.49
N VAL A 178 -4.59 0.71 16.23
CA VAL A 178 -4.05 0.53 14.87
C VAL A 178 -3.98 -0.95 14.52
N GLY A 179 -4.55 -1.34 13.39
CA GLY A 179 -4.50 -2.72 12.90
C GLY A 179 -3.23 -3.04 12.12
N PHE A 180 -2.90 -4.33 12.06
CA PHE A 180 -1.85 -4.86 11.19
C PHE A 180 -2.39 -5.23 9.80
N HIS A 181 -1.56 -5.09 8.79
CA HIS A 181 -1.77 -5.63 7.45
C HIS A 181 -0.60 -6.56 7.12
N ILE A 182 -0.88 -7.83 6.88
CA ILE A 182 0.13 -8.88 6.70
C ILE A 182 -0.36 -9.93 5.72
N HIS A 183 0.55 -10.52 4.93
CA HIS A 183 0.29 -11.71 4.13
C HIS A 183 0.31 -12.97 5.01
N VAL A 184 -0.69 -13.83 4.87
CA VAL A 184 -0.82 -15.07 5.66
C VAL A 184 -1.04 -16.25 4.71
N ALA A 185 -0.41 -17.38 5.03
CA ALA A 185 -0.50 -18.63 4.25
C ALA A 185 -0.07 -18.45 2.78
N GLU A 186 1.00 -17.69 2.57
CA GLU A 186 1.49 -17.34 1.24
C GLU A 186 2.27 -18.48 0.57
N HIS A 187 2.75 -19.46 1.36
CA HIS A 187 3.46 -20.66 0.90
C HIS A 187 3.24 -21.83 1.85
#